data_ada31c9d3f94ea44e3a0e7a35ee9366d
#
_entry.id   ada31c9d3f94ea44e3a0e7a35ee9366d
#
_cell.length_a   1.000
_cell.length_b   1.000
_cell.length_c   1.000
_cell.angle_alpha   90.00
_cell.angle_beta   90.00
_cell.angle_gamma   90.00
#
_symmetry.space_group_name_H-M   'P 1'
#
loop_
_entity.id
_entity.type
_entity.pdbx_description
1 polymer ?
#
loop_
_entity_poly.entity_id
_entity_poly.type
_entity_poly.pdbx_seq_one_letter_code
_entity_poly.pdbx_strand_id
1 'polypeptide(L)'
;MVHVVLARERFEATRVAVQRLNDVKTAIMLEGEEWKPEQPKSHGLSDPTARKAIYRADELAQIMDSLYREEHELENYIGTTLALIEAVRKGLGDKYADVLDWLYIDCSSWTYIVDAYGVARSTAFARRNIAFDWIDSVGIRELLRGEYEL
;
A
#
# COMPACT_ATOMS: atom_id res chain seq x y z
N MET A 1 -22.01 -1.34 -19.28
CA MET A 1 -21.75 -2.27 -18.17
C MET A 1 -20.81 -1.64 -17.18
N VAL A 2 -21.22 -1.60 -15.94
CA VAL A 2 -20.32 -1.15 -14.86
C VAL A 2 -19.37 -2.30 -14.52
N HIS A 3 -18.07 -2.06 -14.61
CA HIS A 3 -17.08 -3.05 -14.22
C HIS A 3 -17.11 -3.23 -12.70
N VAL A 4 -17.47 -4.42 -12.25
CA VAL A 4 -17.45 -4.77 -10.83
C VAL A 4 -16.07 -5.34 -10.50
N VAL A 5 -15.34 -4.67 -9.62
CA VAL A 5 -14.04 -5.15 -9.16
C VAL A 5 -14.25 -6.31 -8.20
N LEU A 6 -13.70 -7.46 -8.53
CA LEU A 6 -13.75 -8.65 -7.67
C LEU A 6 -12.72 -8.55 -6.55
N ALA A 7 -12.98 -9.23 -5.44
CA ALA A 7 -12.09 -9.26 -4.28
C ALA A 7 -10.67 -9.65 -4.66
N ARG A 8 -10.49 -10.69 -5.46
CA ARG A 8 -9.16 -11.15 -5.91
C ARG A 8 -8.38 -10.03 -6.61
N GLU A 9 -9.01 -9.34 -7.55
CA GLU A 9 -8.38 -8.22 -8.26
C GLU A 9 -7.96 -7.11 -7.29
N ARG A 10 -8.83 -6.78 -6.36
CA ARG A 10 -8.58 -5.74 -5.35
C ARG A 10 -7.40 -6.10 -4.46
N PHE A 11 -7.35 -7.33 -3.97
CA PHE A 11 -6.30 -7.79 -3.07
C PHE A 11 -4.95 -7.97 -3.78
N GLU A 12 -4.95 -8.47 -5.01
CA GLU A 12 -3.73 -8.55 -5.82
C GLU A 12 -3.18 -7.15 -6.12
N ALA A 13 -4.03 -6.20 -6.45
CA ALA A 13 -3.63 -4.80 -6.63
C ALA A 13 -3.10 -4.18 -5.33
N THR A 14 -3.66 -4.55 -4.19
CA THR A 14 -3.18 -4.12 -2.87
C THR A 14 -1.77 -4.63 -2.60
N ARG A 15 -1.48 -5.88 -2.92
CA ARG A 15 -0.13 -6.44 -2.76
C ARG A 15 0.90 -5.65 -3.57
N VAL A 16 0.58 -5.31 -4.81
CA VAL A 16 1.42 -4.45 -5.65
C VAL A 16 1.57 -3.06 -5.03
N ALA A 17 0.47 -2.50 -4.51
CA ALA A 17 0.49 -1.18 -3.85
C ALA A 17 1.38 -1.17 -2.61
N VAL A 18 1.36 -2.23 -1.78
CA VAL A 18 2.24 -2.36 -0.61
C VAL A 18 3.71 -2.38 -1.02
N GLN A 19 4.04 -3.17 -2.04
CA GLN A 19 5.41 -3.23 -2.56
C GLN A 19 5.85 -1.88 -3.11
N ARG A 20 4.97 -1.21 -3.86
CA ARG A 20 5.24 0.13 -4.39
C ARG A 20 5.40 1.16 -3.28
N LEU A 21 4.58 1.07 -2.24
CA LEU A 21 4.69 1.97 -1.08
C LEU A 21 6.05 1.86 -0.39
N ASN A 22 6.56 0.64 -0.23
CA ASN A 22 7.89 0.42 0.32
C ASN A 22 8.97 1.07 -0.55
N ASP A 23 8.86 0.95 -1.88
CA ASP A 23 9.78 1.60 -2.82
C ASP A 23 9.70 3.13 -2.74
N VAL A 24 8.49 3.67 -2.64
CA VAL A 24 8.27 5.12 -2.51
C VAL A 24 8.86 5.65 -1.20
N LYS A 25 8.62 4.96 -0.09
CA LYS A 25 9.20 5.34 1.22
C LYS A 25 10.73 5.31 1.19
N THR A 26 11.31 4.32 0.53
CA THR A 26 12.76 4.23 0.35
C THR A 26 13.26 5.40 -0.50
N ALA A 27 12.58 5.73 -1.59
CA ALA A 27 12.92 6.86 -2.45
C ALA A 27 12.86 8.19 -1.68
N ILE A 28 11.81 8.40 -0.88
CA ILE A 28 11.67 9.60 -0.03
C ILE A 28 12.87 9.72 0.93
N MET A 29 13.24 8.63 1.56
CA MET A 29 14.36 8.60 2.50
C MET A 29 15.69 8.93 1.80
N LEU A 30 15.95 8.30 0.64
CA LEU A 30 17.19 8.52 -0.12
C LEU A 30 17.27 9.93 -0.70
N GLU A 31 16.20 10.44 -1.29
CA GLU A 31 16.17 11.81 -1.83
C GLU A 31 16.26 12.84 -0.70
N GLY A 32 15.63 12.57 0.44
CA GLY A 32 15.72 13.43 1.62
C GLY A 32 17.12 13.52 2.20
N GLU A 33 17.91 12.45 2.13
CA GLU A 33 19.30 12.45 2.57
C GLU A 33 20.21 13.24 1.61
N GLU A 34 19.95 13.19 0.32
CA GLU A 34 20.68 13.98 -0.69
C GLU A 34 20.32 15.46 -0.62
N TRP A 35 19.12 15.77 -0.15
CA TRP A 35 18.65 17.14 0.00
C TRP A 35 19.12 17.75 1.32
N LYS A 36 20.42 18.07 1.40
CA LYS A 36 20.89 18.98 2.43
C LYS A 36 20.91 20.37 1.80
N PRO A 37 20.16 21.36 2.35
CA PRO A 37 20.29 22.72 1.87
C PRO A 37 21.72 23.17 2.18
N GLU A 38 22.58 23.15 1.16
CA GLU A 38 23.84 23.86 1.27
C GLU A 38 23.47 25.33 1.44
N GLN A 39 23.83 25.87 2.61
CA GLN A 39 23.71 27.32 2.81
C GLN A 39 24.52 28.00 1.70
N PRO A 40 23.88 28.87 0.90
CA PRO A 40 24.61 29.59 -0.12
C PRO A 40 25.72 30.36 0.57
N LYS A 41 26.97 29.98 0.29
CA LYS A 41 28.10 30.83 0.60
C LYS A 41 27.82 32.15 -0.09
N SER A 42 27.79 33.19 0.66
CA SER A 42 27.36 34.53 0.29
C SER A 42 28.21 35.19 -0.81
N HIS A 43 28.11 34.68 -2.03
CA HIS A 43 28.61 35.33 -3.23
C HIS A 43 27.39 35.58 -4.11
N GLY A 44 27.05 36.84 -4.26
CA GLY A 44 25.87 37.37 -4.90
C GLY A 44 25.15 36.54 -5.96
N LEU A 45 23.89 36.74 -6.11
CA LEU A 45 22.90 36.11 -7.00
C LEU A 45 23.26 35.97 -8.48
N SER A 46 24.48 36.35 -8.90
CA SER A 46 24.97 36.25 -10.28
C SER A 46 25.91 35.06 -10.54
N ASP A 47 26.11 34.19 -9.53
CA ASP A 47 26.98 33.04 -9.69
C ASP A 47 26.23 31.92 -10.43
N PRO A 48 26.73 31.41 -11.59
CA PRO A 48 26.12 30.30 -12.31
C PRO A 48 25.96 29.05 -11.44
N THR A 49 26.85 28.84 -10.48
CA THR A 49 26.78 27.71 -9.54
C THR A 49 25.58 27.84 -8.60
N ALA A 50 25.29 29.04 -8.12
CA ALA A 50 24.13 29.32 -7.28
C ALA A 50 22.82 29.10 -8.05
N ARG A 51 22.76 29.48 -9.33
CA ARG A 51 21.60 29.22 -10.18
C ARG A 51 21.34 27.74 -10.40
N LYS A 52 22.40 26.95 -10.65
CA LYS A 52 22.31 25.49 -10.80
C LYS A 52 21.83 24.85 -9.50
N ALA A 53 22.31 25.32 -8.35
CA ALA A 53 21.87 24.84 -7.04
C ALA A 53 20.39 25.13 -6.79
N ILE A 54 19.88 26.32 -7.19
CA ILE A 54 18.47 26.68 -7.08
C ILE A 54 17.60 25.81 -7.99
N TYR A 55 17.99 25.60 -9.24
CA TYR A 55 17.29 24.72 -10.17
C TYR A 55 17.21 23.30 -9.65
N ARG A 56 18.32 22.77 -9.11
CA ARG A 56 18.36 21.44 -8.53
C ARG A 56 17.46 21.33 -7.29
N ALA A 57 17.42 22.34 -6.45
CA ALA A 57 16.55 22.40 -5.29
C ALA A 57 15.07 22.39 -5.70
N ASP A 58 14.70 23.16 -6.75
CA ASP A 58 13.34 23.18 -7.27
C ASP A 58 12.94 21.83 -7.87
N GLU A 59 13.82 21.18 -8.64
CA GLU A 59 13.59 19.85 -9.17
C GLU A 59 13.40 18.82 -8.05
N LEU A 60 14.24 18.85 -7.03
CA LEU A 60 14.14 17.95 -5.86
C LEU A 60 12.84 18.19 -5.11
N ALA A 61 12.42 19.45 -4.94
CA ALA A 61 11.15 19.78 -4.29
C ALA A 61 9.97 19.21 -5.07
N GLN A 62 9.98 19.27 -6.40
CA GLN A 62 8.95 18.69 -7.24
C GLN A 62 8.94 17.16 -7.16
N ILE A 63 10.10 16.53 -7.15
CA ILE A 63 10.24 15.08 -6.98
C ILE A 63 9.68 14.66 -5.62
N MET A 64 10.04 15.36 -4.55
CA MET A 64 9.56 15.07 -3.21
C MET A 64 8.05 15.23 -3.09
N ASP A 65 7.48 16.30 -3.66
CA ASP A 65 6.02 16.51 -3.69
C ASP A 65 5.30 15.36 -4.41
N SER A 66 5.85 14.92 -5.54
CA SER A 66 5.31 13.79 -6.30
C SER A 66 5.36 12.49 -5.50
N LEU A 67 6.47 12.22 -4.81
CA LEU A 67 6.64 11.03 -3.98
C LEU A 67 5.70 11.04 -2.77
N TYR A 68 5.55 12.17 -2.09
CA TYR A 68 4.61 12.29 -0.95
C TYR A 68 3.16 12.13 -1.39
N ARG A 69 2.80 12.62 -2.57
CA ARG A 69 1.46 12.45 -3.12
C ARG A 69 1.19 10.99 -3.43
N GLU A 70 2.13 10.31 -4.07
CA GLU A 70 2.03 8.87 -4.37
C GLU A 70 1.95 8.06 -3.08
N GLU A 71 2.77 8.37 -2.09
CA GLU A 71 2.72 7.73 -0.76
C GLU A 71 1.32 7.83 -0.15
N HIS A 72 0.74 9.02 -0.17
CA HIS A 72 -0.59 9.27 0.38
C HIS A 72 -1.68 8.48 -0.35
N GLU A 73 -1.64 8.46 -1.68
CA GLU A 73 -2.58 7.70 -2.50
C GLU A 73 -2.49 6.20 -2.24
N LEU A 74 -1.27 5.67 -2.13
CA LEU A 74 -1.02 4.25 -1.82
C LEU A 74 -1.48 3.89 -0.41
N GLU A 75 -1.21 4.73 0.58
CA GLU A 75 -1.67 4.53 1.95
C GLU A 75 -3.19 4.51 2.04
N ASN A 76 -3.87 5.41 1.33
CA ASN A 76 -5.33 5.43 1.28
C ASN A 76 -5.89 4.15 0.63
N TYR A 77 -5.28 3.70 -0.45
CA TYR A 77 -5.69 2.48 -1.14
C TYR A 77 -5.55 1.26 -0.23
N ILE A 78 -4.40 1.13 0.43
CA ILE A 78 -4.12 0.05 1.38
C ILE A 78 -5.07 0.13 2.59
N GLY A 79 -5.30 1.34 3.11
CA GLY A 79 -6.22 1.57 4.21
C GLY A 79 -7.65 1.10 3.91
N THR A 80 -8.11 1.30 2.68
CA THR A 80 -9.42 0.79 2.23
C THR A 80 -9.45 -0.74 2.23
N THR A 81 -8.37 -1.39 1.79
CA THR A 81 -8.26 -2.85 1.82
C THR A 81 -8.20 -3.38 3.26
N LEU A 82 -7.50 -2.68 4.16
CA LEU A 82 -7.52 -3.01 5.59
C LEU A 82 -8.93 -2.97 6.18
N ALA A 83 -9.75 -2.00 5.76
CA ALA A 83 -11.15 -1.94 6.15
C ALA A 83 -11.95 -3.17 5.65
N LEU A 84 -11.65 -3.67 4.45
CA LEU A 84 -12.24 -4.92 3.96
C LEU A 84 -11.80 -6.12 4.79
N ILE A 85 -10.55 -6.19 5.19
CA ILE A 85 -10.04 -7.26 6.06
C ILE A 85 -10.75 -7.23 7.42
N GLU A 86 -10.95 -6.06 7.99
CA GLU A 86 -11.70 -5.92 9.23
C GLU A 86 -13.17 -6.35 9.08
N ALA A 87 -13.80 -6.07 7.94
CA ALA A 87 -15.14 -6.57 7.64
C ALA A 87 -15.17 -8.10 7.57
N VAL A 88 -14.18 -8.73 6.94
CA VAL A 88 -14.02 -10.20 6.93
C VAL A 88 -13.85 -10.74 8.34
N ARG A 89 -13.07 -10.09 9.18
CA ARG A 89 -12.85 -10.47 10.56
C ARG A 89 -14.15 -10.50 11.36
N LYS A 90 -14.98 -9.48 11.16
CA LYS A 90 -16.31 -9.40 11.81
C LYS A 90 -17.31 -10.41 11.26
N GLY A 91 -17.31 -10.61 9.96
CA GLY A 91 -18.30 -11.46 9.27
C GLY A 91 -17.96 -12.95 9.26
N LEU A 92 -16.70 -13.31 9.09
CA LEU A 92 -16.24 -14.70 8.94
C LEU A 92 -15.34 -15.17 10.09
N GLY A 93 -14.61 -14.25 10.72
CA GLY A 93 -13.71 -14.56 11.82
C GLY A 93 -12.24 -14.34 11.50
N ASP A 94 -11.41 -14.43 12.54
CA ASP A 94 -9.98 -14.09 12.50
C ASP A 94 -9.18 -14.93 11.52
N LYS A 95 -9.43 -16.23 11.44
CA LYS A 95 -8.66 -17.13 10.57
C LYS A 95 -8.76 -16.79 9.09
N TYR A 96 -9.87 -16.22 8.65
CA TYR A 96 -10.08 -15.79 7.26
C TYR A 96 -9.42 -14.44 7.01
N ALA A 97 -9.56 -13.52 7.94
CA ALA A 97 -8.95 -12.19 7.87
C ALA A 97 -7.43 -12.28 7.95
N ASP A 98 -6.89 -13.12 8.83
CA ASP A 98 -5.45 -13.26 9.04
C ASP A 98 -4.74 -13.76 7.77
N VAL A 99 -5.31 -14.70 7.03
CA VAL A 99 -4.73 -15.16 5.76
C VAL A 99 -4.62 -14.03 4.75
N LEU A 100 -5.64 -13.17 4.65
CA LEU A 100 -5.61 -12.01 3.76
C LEU A 100 -4.53 -11.01 4.19
N ASP A 101 -4.40 -10.78 5.47
CA ASP A 101 -3.39 -9.89 6.04
C ASP A 101 -1.98 -10.39 5.73
N TRP A 102 -1.70 -11.66 5.98
CA TRP A 102 -0.40 -12.27 5.71
C TRP A 102 0.00 -12.21 4.24
N LEU A 103 -0.93 -12.54 3.34
CA LEU A 103 -0.64 -12.63 1.90
C LEU A 103 -0.54 -11.26 1.23
N TYR A 104 -1.41 -10.33 1.58
CA TYR A 104 -1.61 -9.12 0.79
C TYR A 104 -1.12 -7.84 1.47
N ILE A 105 -1.07 -7.79 2.77
CA ILE A 105 -0.52 -6.65 3.52
C ILE A 105 0.94 -6.91 3.90
N ASP A 106 1.22 -8.04 4.54
CA ASP A 106 2.58 -8.44 4.91
C ASP A 106 3.37 -8.97 3.71
N CYS A 107 2.70 -9.28 2.61
CA CYS A 107 3.29 -9.86 1.39
C CYS A 107 4.10 -11.14 1.66
N SER A 108 3.66 -11.94 2.64
CA SER A 108 4.32 -13.18 3.01
C SER A 108 4.20 -14.24 1.91
N SER A 109 5.24 -15.05 1.75
CA SER A 109 5.19 -16.21 0.86
C SER A 109 4.37 -17.35 1.50
N TRP A 110 3.87 -18.27 0.67
CA TRP A 110 3.19 -19.46 1.16
C TRP A 110 4.07 -20.31 2.09
N THR A 111 5.35 -20.43 1.76
CA THR A 111 6.33 -21.16 2.58
C THR A 111 6.46 -20.54 3.96
N TYR A 112 6.57 -19.21 4.01
CA TYR A 112 6.65 -18.48 5.29
C TYR A 112 5.38 -18.68 6.12
N ILE A 113 4.20 -18.62 5.52
CA ILE A 113 2.92 -18.80 6.21
C ILE A 113 2.83 -20.20 6.84
N VAL A 114 3.19 -21.23 6.09
CA VAL A 114 3.20 -22.62 6.59
C VAL A 114 4.14 -22.76 7.78
N ASP A 115 5.36 -22.25 7.66
CA ASP A 115 6.41 -22.41 8.66
C ASP A 115 6.16 -21.56 9.92
N ALA A 116 5.78 -20.28 9.73
CA ALA A 116 5.65 -19.33 10.83
C ALA A 116 4.33 -19.47 11.60
N TYR A 117 3.24 -19.76 10.89
CA TYR A 117 1.90 -19.81 11.48
C TYR A 117 1.35 -21.21 11.64
N GLY A 118 2.06 -22.24 11.18
CA GLY A 118 1.67 -23.63 11.33
C GLY A 118 0.38 -24.00 10.59
N VAL A 119 0.05 -23.29 9.53
CA VAL A 119 -1.16 -23.51 8.72
C VAL A 119 -0.75 -24.19 7.42
N ALA A 120 -1.38 -25.34 7.10
CA ALA A 120 -1.13 -26.03 5.85
C ALA A 120 -1.50 -25.12 4.66
N ARG A 121 -0.70 -25.18 3.60
CA ARG A 121 -0.90 -24.36 2.39
C ARG A 121 -2.31 -24.51 1.81
N SER A 122 -2.83 -25.73 1.73
CA SER A 122 -4.18 -26.01 1.23
C SER A 122 -5.27 -25.37 2.09
N THR A 123 -5.09 -25.37 3.41
CA THR A 123 -6.01 -24.75 4.37
C THR A 123 -6.01 -23.22 4.22
N ALA A 124 -4.83 -22.62 4.14
CA ALA A 124 -4.71 -21.17 3.93
C ALA A 124 -5.32 -20.74 2.59
N PHE A 125 -5.09 -21.53 1.55
CA PHE A 125 -5.65 -21.29 0.22
C PHE A 125 -7.18 -21.34 0.24
N ALA A 126 -7.75 -22.36 0.91
CA ALA A 126 -9.19 -22.50 1.04
C ALA A 126 -9.81 -21.34 1.82
N ARG A 127 -9.20 -20.94 2.92
CA ARG A 127 -9.65 -19.78 3.73
C ARG A 127 -9.65 -18.48 2.91
N ARG A 128 -8.61 -18.25 2.13
CA ARG A 128 -8.55 -17.10 1.23
C ARG A 128 -9.71 -17.09 0.25
N ASN A 129 -9.97 -18.22 -0.39
CA ASN A 129 -11.03 -18.34 -1.39
C ASN A 129 -12.42 -18.13 -0.77
N ILE A 130 -12.66 -18.67 0.41
CA ILE A 130 -13.91 -18.43 1.17
C ILE A 130 -14.08 -16.94 1.47
N ALA A 131 -13.02 -16.27 1.91
CA ALA A 131 -13.07 -14.83 2.18
C ALA A 131 -13.39 -14.03 0.91
N PHE A 132 -12.75 -14.36 -0.21
CA PHE A 132 -13.01 -13.69 -1.49
C PHE A 132 -14.44 -13.91 -1.97
N ASP A 133 -14.93 -15.13 -1.89
CA ASP A 133 -16.32 -15.46 -2.28
C ASP A 133 -17.33 -14.70 -1.43
N TRP A 134 -17.07 -14.60 -0.14
CA TRP A 134 -17.91 -13.82 0.78
C TRP A 134 -17.91 -12.32 0.44
N ILE A 135 -16.73 -11.74 0.20
CA ILE A 135 -16.61 -10.33 -0.20
C ILE A 135 -17.36 -10.09 -1.49
N ASP A 136 -17.22 -10.97 -2.47
CA ASP A 136 -17.89 -10.83 -3.78
C ASP A 136 -19.40 -10.98 -3.65
N SER A 137 -19.88 -11.83 -2.74
CA SER A 137 -21.31 -12.04 -2.51
C SER A 137 -21.98 -10.84 -1.83
N VAL A 138 -21.28 -10.20 -0.88
CA VAL A 138 -21.79 -8.99 -0.21
C VAL A 138 -21.57 -7.75 -1.06
N GLY A 139 -20.40 -7.64 -1.67
CA GLY A 139 -19.98 -6.51 -2.47
C GLY A 139 -19.02 -5.59 -1.70
N ILE A 140 -17.94 -5.19 -2.36
CA ILE A 140 -16.91 -4.33 -1.75
C ILE A 140 -17.51 -3.01 -1.26
N ARG A 141 -18.37 -2.41 -2.06
CA ARG A 141 -19.00 -1.12 -1.72
C ARG A 141 -19.84 -1.22 -0.46
N GLU A 142 -20.64 -2.27 -0.34
CA GLU A 142 -21.51 -2.52 0.81
C GLU A 142 -20.71 -2.77 2.08
N LEU A 143 -19.62 -3.53 1.97
CA LEU A 143 -18.71 -3.78 3.09
C LEU A 143 -18.03 -2.51 3.58
N LEU A 144 -17.60 -1.66 2.67
CA LEU A 144 -16.94 -0.39 3.00
C LEU A 144 -17.91 0.61 3.65
N ARG A 145 -19.19 0.52 3.34
CA ARG A 145 -20.22 1.34 3.99
C ARG A 145 -20.67 0.80 5.35
N GLY A 146 -20.29 -0.44 5.67
CA GLY A 146 -20.79 -1.11 6.86
C GLY A 146 -22.23 -1.63 6.72
N GLU A 147 -22.78 -1.68 5.52
CA GLU A 147 -24.13 -2.15 5.21
C GLU A 147 -24.12 -3.65 4.92
N TYR A 148 -23.84 -4.46 5.95
CA TYR A 148 -23.91 -5.91 5.83
C TYR A 148 -24.41 -6.53 7.13
N GLU A 149 -25.16 -7.61 6.99
CA GLU A 149 -25.62 -8.39 8.14
C GLU A 149 -24.52 -9.36 8.57
N LEU A 150 -24.26 -9.36 9.87
CA LEU A 150 -23.32 -10.29 10.48
C LEU A 150 -23.99 -11.63 10.78
#